data_131830972831d6af1e6037cc2b73b89a
#
_entry.id   131830972831d6af1e6037cc2b73b89a
#
_cell.length_a   1.000
_cell.length_b   1.000
_cell.length_c   1.000
_cell.angle_alpha   90.00
_cell.angle_beta   90.00
_cell.angle_gamma   90.00
#
_symmetry.space_group_name_H-M   'P 1'
#
loop_
_entity.id
_entity.type
_entity.pdbx_description
1 polymer ?
#
loop_
_entity_poly.entity_id
_entity_poly.type
_entity_poly.pdbx_seq_one_letter_code
_entity_poly.pdbx_strand_id
1 'polypeptide(L)'
;MSEQATWTHPAAQQQSSNIAGDGIFASEDLPAGTIVARLHGRIVDDVTLRGLLADAAAEGGYVDTIMIDDDQNLVLAPDQLIHFCNHGCDPSLWHLDATTICTRRAVAANDELTIDYATQTTHADFEMTCNCGSELCRGTVSGVDWMDPDWQARYEDHVVPAVRRAIQRWGTA
;
A
#
# COMPACT_ATOMS: atom_id res chain seq x y z
N MET A 1 4.28 26.37 -5.08
CA MET A 1 5.03 25.20 -5.59
C MET A 1 3.96 24.16 -5.89
N SER A 2 3.80 23.74 -7.15
CA SER A 2 2.82 22.69 -7.49
C SER A 2 3.28 21.41 -6.82
N GLU A 3 2.43 20.81 -5.98
CA GLU A 3 2.66 19.47 -5.48
C GLU A 3 2.82 18.53 -6.68
N GLN A 4 3.91 17.80 -6.70
CA GLN A 4 4.18 16.85 -7.77
C GLN A 4 3.17 15.70 -7.66
N ALA A 5 2.43 15.43 -8.73
CA ALA A 5 1.45 14.34 -8.74
C ALA A 5 2.15 12.97 -8.72
N THR A 6 1.53 11.98 -8.10
CA THR A 6 1.95 10.58 -8.21
C THR A 6 1.97 10.17 -9.69
N TRP A 7 3.10 9.62 -10.13
CA TRP A 7 3.18 9.01 -11.45
C TRP A 7 2.72 7.56 -11.36
N THR A 8 1.89 7.14 -12.32
CA THR A 8 1.48 5.75 -12.51
C THR A 8 1.83 5.28 -13.91
N HIS A 9 2.15 3.99 -14.04
CA HIS A 9 2.47 3.37 -15.33
C HIS A 9 1.29 3.51 -16.29
N PRO A 10 1.51 3.84 -17.59
CA PRO A 10 0.43 4.02 -18.56
C PRO A 10 -0.48 2.81 -18.75
N ALA A 11 0.04 1.60 -18.50
CA ALA A 11 -0.73 0.37 -18.53
C ALA A 11 -1.61 0.13 -17.28
N ALA A 12 -1.48 0.95 -16.24
CA ALA A 12 -2.34 0.87 -15.06
C ALA A 12 -3.67 1.62 -15.34
N GLN A 13 -4.80 0.94 -15.24
CA GLN A 13 -6.12 1.48 -15.56
C GLN A 13 -7.15 1.15 -14.47
N GLN A 14 -8.02 2.10 -14.16
CA GLN A 14 -9.14 1.90 -13.24
C GLN A 14 -10.23 1.05 -13.90
N GLN A 15 -10.71 0.04 -13.17
CA GLN A 15 -11.87 -0.78 -13.55
C GLN A 15 -12.60 -1.23 -12.28
N SER A 16 -13.85 -1.70 -12.40
CA SER A 16 -14.57 -2.29 -11.27
C SER A 16 -13.88 -3.54 -10.76
N SER A 17 -13.72 -3.64 -9.43
CA SER A 17 -13.01 -4.72 -8.74
C SER A 17 -13.98 -5.69 -8.05
N ASN A 18 -13.60 -6.97 -8.02
CA ASN A 18 -14.27 -7.98 -7.20
C ASN A 18 -13.82 -7.94 -5.72
N ILE A 19 -12.75 -7.20 -5.39
CA ILE A 19 -12.24 -7.05 -4.03
C ILE A 19 -13.02 -5.96 -3.28
N ALA A 20 -13.00 -4.73 -3.82
CA ALA A 20 -13.73 -3.60 -3.28
C ALA A 20 -13.85 -2.49 -4.33
N GLY A 21 -15.05 -1.98 -4.56
CA GLY A 21 -15.33 -0.83 -5.42
C GLY A 21 -14.65 -0.89 -6.78
N ASP A 22 -13.76 0.06 -7.05
CA ASP A 22 -12.87 0.05 -8.20
C ASP A 22 -11.48 -0.46 -7.82
N GLY A 23 -10.73 -0.97 -8.79
CA GLY A 23 -9.35 -1.42 -8.67
C GLY A 23 -8.47 -0.89 -9.80
N ILE A 24 -7.18 -1.14 -9.72
CA ILE A 24 -6.23 -0.88 -10.80
C ILE A 24 -5.95 -2.20 -11.52
N PHE A 25 -6.04 -2.20 -12.84
CA PHE A 25 -5.81 -3.37 -13.68
C PHE A 25 -4.71 -3.10 -14.70
N ALA A 26 -3.94 -4.12 -15.03
CA ALA A 26 -2.95 -4.04 -16.11
C ALA A 26 -3.66 -4.10 -17.46
N SER A 27 -3.45 -3.13 -18.37
CA SER A 27 -4.02 -3.17 -19.72
C SER A 27 -3.17 -3.98 -20.72
N GLU A 28 -1.98 -4.38 -20.30
CA GLU A 28 -1.03 -5.23 -21.05
C GLU A 28 -0.20 -6.07 -20.08
N ASP A 29 0.50 -7.08 -20.57
CA ASP A 29 1.40 -7.89 -19.77
C ASP A 29 2.54 -7.04 -19.18
N LEU A 30 2.73 -7.11 -17.87
CA LEU A 30 3.81 -6.41 -17.17
C LEU A 30 4.83 -7.42 -16.63
N PRO A 31 6.10 -7.35 -17.06
CA PRO A 31 7.17 -8.15 -16.46
C PRO A 31 7.35 -7.89 -14.96
N ALA A 32 7.92 -8.86 -14.23
CA ALA A 32 8.35 -8.65 -12.86
C ALA A 32 9.37 -7.49 -12.77
N GLY A 33 9.27 -6.66 -11.71
CA GLY A 33 10.12 -5.49 -11.50
C GLY A 33 9.71 -4.25 -12.30
N THR A 34 8.60 -4.28 -13.06
CA THR A 34 8.07 -3.09 -13.74
C THR A 34 7.62 -2.06 -12.70
N ILE A 35 8.14 -0.83 -12.77
CA ILE A 35 7.68 0.25 -11.89
C ILE A 35 6.25 0.63 -12.28
N VAL A 36 5.32 0.51 -11.32
CA VAL A 36 3.89 0.80 -11.50
C VAL A 36 3.52 2.18 -10.96
N ALA A 37 4.13 2.61 -9.86
CA ALA A 37 3.88 3.93 -9.30
C ALA A 37 5.13 4.55 -8.67
N ARG A 38 5.21 5.89 -8.73
CA ARG A 38 6.10 6.73 -7.93
C ARG A 38 5.21 7.70 -7.17
N LEU A 39 5.11 7.45 -5.86
CA LEU A 39 4.18 8.15 -5.00
C LEU A 39 4.71 9.54 -4.67
N HIS A 40 3.84 10.52 -4.73
CA HIS A 40 4.07 11.89 -4.31
C HIS A 40 2.90 12.39 -3.46
N GLY A 41 3.19 13.25 -2.50
CA GLY A 41 2.20 13.81 -1.60
C GLY A 41 2.85 14.67 -0.53
N ARG A 42 2.08 14.98 0.50
CA ARG A 42 2.55 15.75 1.65
C ARG A 42 3.04 14.81 2.74
N ILE A 43 4.27 15.01 3.23
CA ILE A 43 4.79 14.27 4.40
C ILE A 43 4.34 15.00 5.65
N VAL A 44 3.74 14.25 6.58
CA VAL A 44 3.27 14.73 7.89
C VAL A 44 3.73 13.79 9.00
N ASP A 45 3.84 14.31 10.23
CA ASP A 45 4.05 13.51 11.43
C ASP A 45 2.78 12.78 11.89
N ASP A 46 2.92 11.85 12.84
CA ASP A 46 1.80 11.05 13.36
C ASP A 46 0.74 11.92 14.06
N VAL A 47 1.12 13.04 14.69
CA VAL A 47 0.17 13.94 15.35
C VAL A 47 -0.71 14.63 14.31
N THR A 48 -0.09 15.15 13.27
CA THR A 48 -0.79 15.80 12.16
C THR A 48 -1.68 14.78 11.43
N LEU A 49 -1.17 13.56 11.16
CA LEU A 49 -1.97 12.50 10.52
C LEU A 49 -3.21 12.17 11.31
N ARG A 50 -3.10 11.96 12.64
CA ARG A 50 -4.27 11.68 13.50
C ARG A 50 -5.32 12.79 13.43
N GLY A 51 -4.91 14.05 13.37
CA GLY A 51 -5.82 15.17 13.15
C GLY A 51 -6.57 15.06 11.82
N LEU A 52 -5.83 14.82 10.71
CA LEU A 52 -6.42 14.67 9.38
C LEU A 52 -7.40 13.49 9.30
N LEU A 53 -7.05 12.34 9.90
CA LEU A 53 -7.93 11.17 9.96
C LEU A 53 -9.22 11.45 10.74
N ALA A 54 -9.12 12.16 11.89
CA ALA A 54 -10.28 12.54 12.70
C ALA A 54 -11.20 13.50 11.95
N ASP A 55 -10.65 14.51 11.27
CA ASP A 55 -11.41 15.48 10.49
C ASP A 55 -12.12 14.79 9.31
N ALA A 56 -11.40 13.95 8.55
CA ALA A 56 -11.98 13.20 7.45
C ALA A 56 -13.11 12.26 7.92
N ALA A 57 -12.92 11.55 9.03
CA ALA A 57 -13.94 10.67 9.59
C ALA A 57 -15.20 11.44 10.01
N ALA A 58 -15.06 12.64 10.57
CA ALA A 58 -16.20 13.51 10.92
C ALA A 58 -17.00 13.96 9.71
N GLU A 59 -16.37 14.06 8.55
CA GLU A 59 -16.98 14.43 7.26
C GLU A 59 -17.46 13.21 6.44
N GLY A 60 -17.27 11.99 6.97
CA GLY A 60 -17.60 10.73 6.26
C GLY A 60 -16.64 10.40 5.12
N GLY A 61 -15.44 10.98 5.15
CA GLY A 61 -14.36 10.75 4.20
C GLY A 61 -13.24 9.87 4.77
N TYR A 62 -12.14 9.75 4.05
CA TYR A 62 -10.91 9.09 4.47
C TYR A 62 -9.67 9.84 3.98
N VAL A 63 -8.53 9.54 4.57
CA VAL A 63 -7.21 10.03 4.13
C VAL A 63 -6.43 8.85 3.60
N ASP A 64 -5.99 8.92 2.35
CA ASP A 64 -5.10 7.93 1.78
C ASP A 64 -3.65 8.24 2.18
N THR A 65 -3.05 7.32 2.92
CA THR A 65 -1.74 7.55 3.54
C THR A 65 -0.90 6.28 3.61
N ILE A 66 0.40 6.46 3.52
CA ILE A 66 1.42 5.41 3.64
C ILE A 66 2.47 5.88 4.65
N MET A 67 2.77 5.06 5.65
CA MET A 67 3.85 5.33 6.60
C MET A 67 5.21 5.05 5.94
N ILE A 68 5.87 6.08 5.44
CA ILE A 68 7.14 5.93 4.71
C ILE A 68 8.35 5.80 5.60
N ASP A 69 8.31 6.36 6.80
CA ASP A 69 9.37 6.30 7.81
C ASP A 69 8.79 6.40 9.22
N ASP A 70 9.61 6.23 10.28
CA ASP A 70 9.19 6.48 11.66
C ASP A 70 8.70 7.95 11.78
N ASP A 71 7.48 8.15 12.29
CA ASP A 71 6.82 9.46 12.40
C ASP A 71 6.79 10.27 11.08
N GLN A 72 6.77 9.58 9.93
CA GLN A 72 6.65 10.19 8.61
C GLN A 72 5.62 9.47 7.77
N ASN A 73 4.51 10.13 7.52
CA ASN A 73 3.40 9.62 6.75
C ASN A 73 3.23 10.44 5.47
N LEU A 74 3.23 9.76 4.33
CA LEU A 74 2.94 10.35 3.04
C LEU A 74 1.42 10.40 2.86
N VAL A 75 0.84 11.58 2.90
CA VAL A 75 -0.57 11.82 2.55
C VAL A 75 -0.64 12.08 1.06
N LEU A 76 -1.31 11.20 0.33
CA LEU A 76 -1.47 11.30 -1.11
C LEU A 76 -2.43 12.43 -1.48
N ALA A 77 -2.17 13.11 -2.60
CA ALA A 77 -3.08 14.12 -3.12
C ALA A 77 -4.38 13.44 -3.61
N PRO A 78 -5.54 14.12 -3.53
CA PRO A 78 -6.81 13.56 -3.99
C PRO A 78 -6.81 13.26 -5.51
N ASP A 79 -7.78 12.47 -5.97
CA ASP A 79 -8.08 12.21 -7.37
C ASP A 79 -6.93 11.56 -8.17
N GLN A 80 -6.14 10.69 -7.52
CA GLN A 80 -5.06 9.96 -8.19
C GLN A 80 -5.43 8.49 -8.40
N LEU A 81 -4.97 7.90 -9.52
CA LEU A 81 -5.24 6.51 -9.87
C LEU A 81 -4.82 5.53 -8.75
N ILE A 82 -3.72 5.82 -8.04
CA ILE A 82 -3.19 4.94 -7.00
C ILE A 82 -4.16 4.71 -5.83
N HIS A 83 -5.13 5.61 -5.60
CA HIS A 83 -6.18 5.42 -4.58
C HIS A 83 -7.06 4.18 -4.81
N PHE A 84 -7.11 3.69 -6.04
CA PHE A 84 -7.85 2.49 -6.38
C PHE A 84 -7.01 1.20 -6.27
N CYS A 85 -5.77 1.27 -5.76
CA CYS A 85 -4.94 0.09 -5.56
C CYS A 85 -5.43 -0.71 -4.36
N ASN A 86 -6.22 -1.75 -4.62
CA ASN A 86 -6.78 -2.60 -3.58
C ASN A 86 -5.72 -3.42 -2.85
N HIS A 87 -6.08 -3.82 -1.61
CA HIS A 87 -5.30 -4.77 -0.85
C HIS A 87 -5.43 -6.20 -1.39
N GLY A 88 -4.31 -6.94 -1.40
CA GLY A 88 -4.27 -8.39 -1.59
C GLY A 88 -3.29 -9.07 -0.65
N CYS A 89 -3.68 -10.23 -0.07
CA CYS A 89 -2.78 -11.02 0.79
C CYS A 89 -1.74 -11.85 0.00
N ASP A 90 -1.96 -12.01 -1.31
CA ASP A 90 -0.95 -12.45 -2.29
C ASP A 90 -0.83 -11.41 -3.40
N PRO A 91 -0.25 -10.24 -3.11
CA PRO A 91 -0.29 -9.09 -4.00
C PRO A 91 0.56 -9.31 -5.25
N SER A 92 0.18 -8.61 -6.34
CA SER A 92 0.99 -8.52 -7.55
C SER A 92 2.07 -7.44 -7.47
N LEU A 93 1.93 -6.50 -6.53
CA LEU A 93 2.83 -5.36 -6.32
C LEU A 93 3.53 -5.44 -4.96
N TRP A 94 4.68 -4.79 -4.86
CA TRP A 94 5.38 -4.55 -3.61
C TRP A 94 6.22 -3.26 -3.66
N HIS A 95 6.80 -2.87 -2.53
CA HIS A 95 7.67 -1.71 -2.45
C HIS A 95 9.07 -2.03 -2.95
N LEU A 96 9.60 -1.18 -3.84
CA LEU A 96 11.02 -1.14 -4.19
C LEU A 96 11.79 -0.24 -3.22
N ASP A 97 11.16 0.86 -2.79
CA ASP A 97 11.62 1.80 -1.77
C ASP A 97 10.41 2.45 -1.07
N ALA A 98 10.62 3.51 -0.27
CA ALA A 98 9.56 4.17 0.50
C ALA A 98 8.39 4.67 -0.36
N THR A 99 8.64 5.05 -1.62
CA THR A 99 7.67 5.72 -2.48
C THR A 99 7.55 5.11 -3.88
N THR A 100 8.34 4.07 -4.19
CA THR A 100 8.31 3.39 -5.48
C THR A 100 7.69 2.00 -5.35
N ILE A 101 6.65 1.75 -6.14
CA ILE A 101 5.93 0.48 -6.20
C ILE A 101 6.22 -0.18 -7.54
N CYS A 102 6.52 -1.49 -7.52
CA CYS A 102 6.76 -2.28 -8.73
C CYS A 102 6.04 -3.62 -8.69
N THR A 103 5.95 -4.29 -9.84
CA THR A 103 5.41 -5.64 -9.93
C THR A 103 6.33 -6.63 -9.20
N ARG A 104 5.75 -7.43 -8.30
CA ARG A 104 6.43 -8.50 -7.57
C ARG A 104 6.73 -9.71 -8.46
N ARG A 105 5.84 -9.98 -9.40
CA ARG A 105 5.90 -11.05 -10.40
C ARG A 105 5.40 -10.54 -11.74
N ALA A 106 5.51 -11.33 -12.79
CA ALA A 106 4.82 -11.01 -14.02
C ALA A 106 3.30 -10.95 -13.79
N VAL A 107 2.65 -9.96 -14.37
CA VAL A 107 1.21 -9.70 -14.29
C VAL A 107 0.65 -9.76 -15.70
N ALA A 108 -0.39 -10.54 -15.91
CA ALA A 108 -1.03 -10.63 -17.22
C ALA A 108 -1.98 -9.43 -17.48
N ALA A 109 -2.22 -9.15 -18.74
CA ALA A 109 -3.25 -8.18 -19.12
C ALA A 109 -4.60 -8.56 -18.51
N ASN A 110 -5.31 -7.57 -17.97
CA ASN A 110 -6.57 -7.65 -17.24
C ASN A 110 -6.49 -8.25 -15.82
N ASP A 111 -5.29 -8.56 -15.29
CA ASP A 111 -5.13 -8.88 -13.89
C ASP A 111 -5.16 -7.61 -13.01
N GLU A 112 -5.74 -7.72 -11.81
CA GLU A 112 -5.77 -6.63 -10.84
C GLU A 112 -4.40 -6.43 -10.18
N LEU A 113 -3.97 -5.19 -10.13
CA LEU A 113 -2.75 -4.74 -9.48
C LEU A 113 -3.05 -4.45 -8.01
N THR A 114 -2.64 -5.36 -7.12
CA THR A 114 -2.90 -5.26 -5.68
C THR A 114 -1.62 -5.15 -4.89
N ILE A 115 -1.68 -4.49 -3.72
CA ILE A 115 -0.56 -4.38 -2.77
C ILE A 115 -0.99 -4.86 -1.39
N ASP A 116 -0.08 -5.37 -0.55
CA ASP A 116 -0.41 -5.69 0.84
C ASP A 116 -0.27 -4.44 1.70
N TYR A 117 -1.37 -3.94 2.25
CA TYR A 117 -1.38 -2.72 3.07
C TYR A 117 -0.54 -2.85 4.35
N ALA A 118 -0.36 -4.07 4.90
CA ALA A 118 0.52 -4.29 6.03
C ALA A 118 2.00 -4.00 5.72
N THR A 119 2.40 -3.91 4.43
CA THR A 119 3.75 -3.50 4.03
C THR A 119 3.99 -2.00 4.15
N GLN A 120 2.94 -1.22 4.46
CA GLN A 120 2.90 0.25 4.38
C GLN A 120 2.64 0.93 5.73
N THR A 121 2.49 0.17 6.82
CA THR A 121 2.15 0.73 8.13
C THR A 121 2.66 -0.13 9.29
N THR A 122 2.93 0.52 10.42
CA THR A 122 3.15 -0.11 11.73
C THR A 122 2.17 0.41 12.78
N HIS A 123 1.15 1.15 12.36
CA HIS A 123 0.13 1.67 13.27
C HIS A 123 -0.73 0.52 13.80
N ALA A 124 -0.58 0.19 15.08
CA ALA A 124 -1.24 -0.94 15.72
C ALA A 124 -2.78 -0.85 15.76
N ASP A 125 -3.32 0.33 15.59
CA ASP A 125 -4.76 0.62 15.50
C ASP A 125 -5.31 0.48 14.07
N PHE A 126 -4.46 0.24 13.08
CA PHE A 126 -4.90 -0.08 11.72
C PHE A 126 -5.42 -1.53 11.67
N GLU A 127 -6.67 -1.69 11.30
CA GLU A 127 -7.30 -2.99 11.07
C GLU A 127 -8.36 -2.87 9.97
N MET A 128 -8.41 -3.86 9.07
CA MET A 128 -9.45 -3.97 8.06
C MET A 128 -9.81 -5.42 7.74
N THR A 129 -11.09 -5.66 7.43
CA THR A 129 -11.53 -6.94 6.87
C THR A 129 -11.02 -7.08 5.44
N CYS A 130 -10.46 -8.25 5.11
CA CYS A 130 -9.96 -8.56 3.78
C CYS A 130 -10.92 -9.44 2.99
N ASN A 131 -11.21 -9.03 1.75
CA ASN A 131 -12.04 -9.75 0.79
C ASN A 131 -11.26 -10.13 -0.48
N CYS A 132 -9.92 -10.22 -0.43
CA CYS A 132 -9.10 -10.43 -1.63
C CYS A 132 -9.30 -11.79 -2.31
N GLY A 133 -9.92 -12.77 -1.64
CA GLY A 133 -10.24 -14.09 -2.21
C GLY A 133 -9.03 -14.99 -2.51
N SER A 134 -7.79 -14.59 -2.17
CA SER A 134 -6.62 -15.43 -2.37
C SER A 134 -6.59 -16.61 -1.38
N GLU A 135 -5.89 -17.70 -1.73
CA GLU A 135 -5.67 -18.83 -0.81
C GLU A 135 -4.87 -18.42 0.44
N LEU A 136 -4.12 -17.33 0.37
CA LEU A 136 -3.34 -16.75 1.46
C LEU A 136 -4.11 -15.66 2.21
N CYS A 137 -5.43 -15.52 1.98
CA CYS A 137 -6.22 -14.48 2.61
C CYS A 137 -6.21 -14.62 4.13
N ARG A 138 -5.79 -13.56 4.83
CA ARG A 138 -5.74 -13.51 6.29
C ARG A 138 -7.10 -13.24 6.95
N GLY A 139 -8.12 -12.86 6.17
CA GLY A 139 -9.43 -12.45 6.67
C GLY A 139 -9.42 -11.07 7.32
N THR A 140 -8.44 -10.79 8.16
CA THR A 140 -8.15 -9.49 8.76
C THR A 140 -6.72 -9.08 8.44
N VAL A 141 -6.52 -7.82 8.08
CA VAL A 141 -5.22 -7.19 7.84
C VAL A 141 -5.00 -6.13 8.91
N SER A 142 -3.85 -6.13 9.51
CA SER A 142 -3.55 -5.21 10.63
C SER A 142 -2.17 -4.57 10.51
N GLY A 143 -1.97 -3.48 11.25
CA GLY A 143 -0.69 -2.80 11.37
C GLY A 143 0.37 -3.58 12.17
N VAL A 144 0.06 -4.80 12.62
CA VAL A 144 0.98 -5.69 13.33
C VAL A 144 1.26 -7.00 12.60
N ASP A 145 0.75 -7.19 11.39
CA ASP A 145 0.99 -8.39 10.56
C ASP A 145 2.48 -8.63 10.29
N TRP A 146 3.29 -7.57 10.30
CA TRP A 146 4.75 -7.64 10.17
C TRP A 146 5.46 -8.40 11.31
N MET A 147 4.77 -8.72 12.42
CA MET A 147 5.30 -9.55 13.51
C MET A 147 5.32 -11.04 13.17
N ASP A 148 4.56 -11.47 12.15
CA ASP A 148 4.51 -12.86 11.70
C ASP A 148 5.77 -13.20 10.87
N PRO A 149 6.60 -14.20 11.30
CA PRO A 149 7.80 -14.61 10.59
C PRO A 149 7.53 -15.12 9.16
N ASP A 150 6.41 -15.81 8.93
CA ASP A 150 6.05 -16.32 7.60
C ASP A 150 5.68 -15.16 6.66
N TRP A 151 5.03 -14.14 7.19
CA TRP A 151 4.77 -12.89 6.46
C TRP A 151 6.09 -12.17 6.14
N GLN A 152 7.01 -12.03 7.11
CA GLN A 152 8.33 -11.41 6.91
C GLN A 152 9.12 -12.12 5.79
N ALA A 153 9.17 -13.46 5.83
CA ALA A 153 9.86 -14.27 4.82
C ALA A 153 9.28 -14.07 3.41
N ARG A 154 8.00 -13.73 3.29
CA ARG A 154 7.33 -13.51 2.00
C ARG A 154 7.70 -12.17 1.35
N TYR A 155 7.87 -11.13 2.17
CA TYR A 155 8.12 -9.77 1.67
C TYR A 155 9.60 -9.38 1.70
N GLU A 156 10.42 -10.02 2.55
CA GLU A 156 11.84 -9.69 2.71
C GLU A 156 12.05 -8.19 2.95
N ASP A 157 12.79 -7.53 2.04
CA ASP A 157 13.04 -6.08 2.09
C ASP A 157 12.02 -5.22 1.33
N HIS A 158 10.97 -5.85 0.75
CA HIS A 158 9.97 -5.16 -0.08
C HIS A 158 8.82 -4.55 0.73
N VAL A 159 9.18 -3.86 1.79
CA VAL A 159 8.31 -3.12 2.70
C VAL A 159 8.84 -1.69 2.85
N VAL A 160 7.99 -0.78 3.32
CA VAL A 160 8.46 0.59 3.61
C VAL A 160 9.53 0.61 4.72
N PRO A 161 10.41 1.62 4.77
CA PRO A 161 11.49 1.69 5.77
C PRO A 161 11.02 1.59 7.22
N ALA A 162 9.86 2.14 7.57
CA ALA A 162 9.27 2.04 8.91
C ALA A 162 9.01 0.58 9.31
N VAL A 163 8.38 -0.20 8.44
CA VAL A 163 8.09 -1.63 8.68
C VAL A 163 9.39 -2.43 8.80
N ARG A 164 10.37 -2.19 7.90
CA ARG A 164 11.70 -2.83 7.96
C ARG A 164 12.38 -2.58 9.29
N ARG A 165 12.38 -1.35 9.80
CA ARG A 165 12.97 -1.03 11.10
C ARG A 165 12.21 -1.66 12.27
N ALA A 166 10.87 -1.72 12.19
CA ALA A 166 10.07 -2.41 13.19
C ALA A 166 10.45 -3.89 13.29
N ILE A 167 10.57 -4.60 12.16
CA ILE A 167 11.03 -5.99 12.10
C ILE A 167 12.43 -6.15 12.71
N GLN A 168 13.38 -5.30 12.35
CA GLN A 168 14.75 -5.34 12.88
C GLN A 168 14.78 -5.14 14.41
N ARG A 169 14.01 -4.20 14.94
CA ARG A 169 13.90 -3.97 16.39
C ARG A 169 13.23 -5.13 17.11
N TRP A 170 12.22 -5.75 16.51
CA TRP A 170 11.51 -6.90 17.06
C TRP A 170 12.41 -8.14 17.17
N GLY A 171 13.21 -8.45 16.14
CA GLY A 171 14.11 -9.60 16.11
C GLY A 171 15.31 -9.49 17.04
N THR A 172 15.55 -8.33 17.68
CA THR A 172 16.63 -8.07 18.64
C THR A 172 16.15 -8.00 20.10
N ALA A 173 14.87 -8.15 20.35
CA ALA A 173 14.24 -8.14 21.68
C ALA A 173 14.04 -9.55 22.20
#